data_b75ecf2fb2b3ae5976e13615000db62d
#
_entry.id   b75ecf2fb2b3ae5976e13615000db62d
#
_cell.length_a   1.000
_cell.length_b   1.000
_cell.length_c   1.000
_cell.angle_alpha   90.00
_cell.angle_beta   90.00
_cell.angle_gamma   90.00
#
_symmetry.space_group_name_H-M   'P 1'
#
loop_
_entity.id
_entity.type
_entity.pdbx_description
1 polymer ?
#
loop_
_entity_poly.entity_id
_entity_poly.type
_entity_poly.pdbx_seq_one_letter_code
_entity_poly.pdbx_strand_id
1 'polypeptide(L)'
;MKYLYRTYQLLIALPLIAIYTVITSLIVIIGCSLGNGHFWGYYPGKWWAQFIIRILMLPVKVEGRENLMKGQSYVFVANHQGAFDIFLIYGFLCRNFKWMMKRQLRQMPFVGKACEAAHHIFVDKRGASKIRATYDSARQTLQGGMSLVVFPEGARTFTGHMGVFKRGAFMLADDIELPVVPLTINGSFDVMPRTRDMKWVVWHPLRLTIHKPIQPIGKGADNIKYLEEESYKVVMSGLEEKYQGFVENPDQ
;
A
#
# COMPACT_ATOMS: atom_id res chain seq x y z
N MET A 1 -1.16 -1.29 -32.13
CA MET A 1 -1.50 -0.65 -30.85
C MET A 1 -0.42 -0.80 -29.78
N LYS A 2 0.15 -2.00 -29.54
CA LYS A 2 1.16 -2.24 -28.48
C LYS A 2 2.43 -1.37 -28.62
N TYR A 3 2.98 -1.22 -29.81
CA TYR A 3 4.17 -0.37 -30.05
C TYR A 3 3.88 1.11 -29.86
N LEU A 4 2.72 1.60 -30.33
CA LEU A 4 2.30 2.99 -30.15
C LEU A 4 2.16 3.33 -28.65
N TYR A 5 1.56 2.44 -27.85
CA TYR A 5 1.43 2.64 -26.41
C TYR A 5 2.79 2.62 -25.69
N ARG A 6 3.74 1.78 -26.12
CA ARG A 6 5.11 1.79 -25.58
C ARG A 6 5.87 3.07 -25.93
N THR A 7 5.75 3.55 -27.17
CA THR A 7 6.34 4.83 -27.59
C THR A 7 5.75 5.98 -26.76
N TYR A 8 4.45 6.00 -26.56
CA TYR A 8 3.78 6.96 -25.68
C TYR A 8 4.32 6.89 -24.23
N GLN A 9 4.46 5.68 -23.67
CA GLN A 9 5.05 5.51 -22.34
C GLN A 9 6.45 6.09 -22.26
N LEU A 10 7.30 5.79 -23.23
CA LEU A 10 8.71 6.20 -23.24
C LEU A 10 8.85 7.72 -23.41
N LEU A 11 8.16 8.31 -24.38
CA LEU A 11 8.39 9.71 -24.78
C LEU A 11 7.54 10.71 -24.00
N ILE A 12 6.39 10.28 -23.45
CA ILE A 12 5.45 11.17 -22.78
C ILE A 12 5.23 10.79 -21.33
N ALA A 13 4.74 9.57 -21.08
CA ALA A 13 4.30 9.21 -19.74
C ALA A 13 5.45 9.16 -18.74
N LEU A 14 6.55 8.45 -19.05
CA LEU A 14 7.70 8.30 -18.14
C LEU A 14 8.38 9.63 -17.80
N PRO A 15 8.71 10.53 -18.76
CA PRO A 15 9.27 11.84 -18.43
C PRO A 15 8.35 12.68 -17.53
N LEU A 16 7.05 12.72 -17.83
CA LEU A 16 6.07 13.46 -17.03
C LEU A 16 5.91 12.86 -15.62
N ILE A 17 5.88 11.52 -15.49
CA ILE A 17 5.85 10.84 -14.19
C ILE A 17 7.10 11.18 -13.38
N ALA A 18 8.29 11.16 -13.99
CA ALA A 18 9.54 11.48 -13.30
C ALA A 18 9.54 12.92 -12.79
N ILE A 19 9.21 13.90 -13.64
CA ILE A 19 9.12 15.31 -13.27
C ILE A 19 8.08 15.51 -12.15
N TYR A 20 6.88 14.96 -12.32
CA TYR A 20 5.81 15.11 -11.34
C TYR A 20 6.13 14.43 -10.01
N THR A 21 6.89 13.33 -10.02
CA THR A 21 7.39 12.66 -8.80
C THR A 21 8.34 13.58 -8.01
N VAL A 22 9.26 14.24 -8.70
CA VAL A 22 10.19 15.19 -8.05
C VAL A 22 9.42 16.39 -7.48
N ILE A 23 8.56 17.00 -8.28
CA ILE A 23 7.72 18.14 -7.84
C ILE A 23 6.88 17.76 -6.62
N THR A 24 6.18 16.62 -6.68
CA THR A 24 5.35 16.15 -5.56
C THR A 24 6.18 15.90 -4.31
N SER A 25 7.37 15.31 -4.46
CA SER A 25 8.27 15.06 -3.33
C SER A 25 8.71 16.38 -2.66
N LEU A 26 9.05 17.40 -3.44
CA LEU A 26 9.41 18.72 -2.92
C LEU A 26 8.21 19.39 -2.21
N ILE A 27 7.01 19.31 -2.80
CA ILE A 27 5.78 19.84 -2.19
C ILE A 27 5.51 19.16 -0.83
N VAL A 28 5.67 17.82 -0.74
CA VAL A 28 5.51 17.09 0.52
C VAL A 28 6.54 17.54 1.56
N ILE A 29 7.83 17.60 1.18
CA ILE A 29 8.91 17.98 2.09
C ILE A 29 8.68 19.40 2.64
N ILE A 30 8.45 20.37 1.76
CA ILE A 30 8.24 21.77 2.14
C ILE A 30 6.93 21.91 2.93
N GLY A 31 5.84 21.37 2.42
CA GLY A 31 4.54 21.50 3.06
C GLY A 31 4.48 20.88 4.45
N CYS A 32 5.11 19.70 4.66
CA CYS A 32 5.19 19.09 5.98
C CYS A 32 6.07 19.86 6.96
N SER A 33 7.10 20.57 6.48
CA SER A 33 7.96 21.38 7.35
C SER A 33 7.35 22.74 7.71
N LEU A 34 6.46 23.27 6.87
CA LEU A 34 5.86 24.59 7.06
C LEU A 34 4.46 24.55 7.69
N GLY A 35 3.78 23.39 7.76
CA GLY A 35 2.40 23.38 8.16
C GLY A 35 1.80 22.03 8.50
N ASN A 36 0.55 21.83 8.06
CA ASN A 36 -0.27 20.68 8.42
C ASN A 36 0.21 19.37 7.79
N GLY A 37 0.97 18.55 8.54
CA GLY A 37 1.46 17.24 8.13
C GLY A 37 0.36 16.23 7.78
N HIS A 38 -0.88 16.40 8.25
CA HIS A 38 -2.03 15.60 7.82
C HIS A 38 -2.42 15.87 6.37
N PHE A 39 -2.39 17.13 5.95
CA PHE A 39 -2.70 17.51 4.58
C PHE A 39 -1.51 17.23 3.65
N TRP A 40 -0.38 17.84 3.92
CA TRP A 40 0.80 17.78 3.05
C TRP A 40 1.43 16.39 2.98
N GLY A 41 1.31 15.61 4.05
CA GLY A 41 1.80 14.22 4.09
C GLY A 41 0.91 13.20 3.38
N TYR A 42 -0.27 13.59 2.86
CA TYR A 42 -1.18 12.67 2.20
C TYR A 42 -1.66 13.16 0.83
N TYR A 43 -2.24 14.38 0.74
CA TYR A 43 -2.94 14.79 -0.47
C TYR A 43 -2.06 14.94 -1.71
N PRO A 44 -0.84 15.51 -1.64
CA PRO A 44 0.04 15.57 -2.81
C PRO A 44 0.38 14.17 -3.34
N GLY A 45 0.68 13.20 -2.45
CA GLY A 45 0.93 11.82 -2.81
C GLY A 45 -0.31 11.12 -3.41
N LYS A 46 -1.51 11.43 -2.91
CA LYS A 46 -2.77 10.95 -3.49
C LYS A 46 -2.93 11.45 -4.92
N TRP A 47 -2.74 12.74 -5.17
CA TRP A 47 -2.85 13.31 -6.51
C TRP A 47 -1.77 12.80 -7.46
N TRP A 48 -0.56 12.60 -6.97
CA TRP A 48 0.54 11.95 -7.70
C TRP A 48 0.17 10.53 -8.14
N ALA A 49 -0.37 9.72 -7.25
CA ALA A 49 -0.79 8.37 -7.59
C ALA A 49 -1.94 8.35 -8.61
N GLN A 50 -2.92 9.25 -8.47
CA GLN A 50 -4.00 9.42 -9.44
C GLN A 50 -3.50 9.89 -10.81
N PHE A 51 -2.53 10.81 -10.84
CA PHE A 51 -1.92 11.27 -12.08
C PHE A 51 -1.23 10.12 -12.83
N ILE A 52 -0.43 9.29 -12.13
CA ILE A 52 0.26 8.14 -12.73
C ILE A 52 -0.73 7.18 -13.37
N ILE A 53 -1.79 6.82 -12.67
CA ILE A 53 -2.81 5.91 -13.20
C ILE A 53 -3.53 6.52 -14.41
N ARG A 54 -3.87 7.81 -14.35
CA ARG A 54 -4.58 8.50 -15.44
C ARG A 54 -3.73 8.72 -16.68
N ILE A 55 -2.47 9.13 -16.53
CA ILE A 55 -1.57 9.33 -17.67
C ILE A 55 -1.25 8.00 -18.37
N LEU A 56 -1.28 6.88 -17.65
CA LEU A 56 -1.17 5.55 -18.22
C LEU A 56 -2.51 4.98 -18.70
N MET A 57 -3.59 5.79 -18.63
CA MET A 57 -4.94 5.44 -19.12
C MET A 57 -5.48 4.13 -18.52
N LEU A 58 -5.11 3.81 -17.27
CA LEU A 58 -5.54 2.58 -16.59
C LEU A 58 -6.93 2.80 -15.96
N PRO A 59 -7.95 2.02 -16.31
CA PRO A 59 -9.25 2.08 -15.67
C PRO A 59 -9.18 1.61 -14.22
N VAL A 60 -9.88 2.30 -13.31
CA VAL A 60 -9.94 1.96 -11.89
C VAL A 60 -11.38 1.77 -11.47
N LYS A 61 -11.66 0.65 -10.80
CA LYS A 61 -12.91 0.38 -10.10
C LYS A 61 -12.63 0.23 -8.60
N VAL A 62 -13.42 0.91 -7.76
CA VAL A 62 -13.33 0.79 -6.30
C VAL A 62 -14.70 0.42 -5.75
N GLU A 63 -14.75 -0.62 -4.92
CA GLU A 63 -15.94 -1.18 -4.29
C GLU A 63 -15.78 -1.21 -2.78
N GLY A 64 -16.88 -1.11 -2.02
CA GLY A 64 -16.90 -1.30 -0.57
C GLY A 64 -16.49 -0.06 0.25
N ARG A 65 -16.49 1.16 -0.31
CA ARG A 65 -16.19 2.38 0.46
C ARG A 65 -17.17 2.63 1.59
N GLU A 66 -18.41 2.18 1.42
CA GLU A 66 -19.50 2.22 2.39
C GLU A 66 -19.21 1.39 3.66
N ASN A 67 -18.28 0.45 3.60
CA ASN A 67 -17.83 -0.34 4.75
C ASN A 67 -17.02 0.48 5.76
N LEU A 68 -16.55 1.67 5.38
CA LEU A 68 -15.68 2.49 6.21
C LEU A 68 -16.44 3.62 6.91
N MET A 69 -16.46 3.60 8.21
CA MET A 69 -17.08 4.67 9.03
C MET A 69 -16.23 5.95 8.95
N LYS A 70 -16.92 7.10 8.85
CA LYS A 70 -16.26 8.41 8.85
C LYS A 70 -15.59 8.67 10.19
N GLY A 71 -14.35 9.16 10.17
CA GLY A 71 -13.60 9.50 11.39
C GLY A 71 -12.95 8.32 12.12
N GLN A 72 -13.24 7.08 11.73
CA GLN A 72 -12.62 5.92 12.35
C GLN A 72 -11.27 5.60 11.69
N SER A 73 -10.30 5.22 12.51
CA SER A 73 -8.99 4.70 12.09
C SER A 73 -9.03 3.20 11.90
N TYR A 74 -8.18 2.72 10.98
CA TYR A 74 -8.10 1.32 10.61
C TYR A 74 -6.65 0.90 10.34
N VAL A 75 -6.38 -0.38 10.49
CA VAL A 75 -5.22 -1.04 9.89
C VAL A 75 -5.68 -1.72 8.60
N PHE A 76 -5.34 -1.15 7.46
CA PHE A 76 -5.63 -1.75 6.16
C PHE A 76 -4.55 -2.77 5.81
N VAL A 77 -4.96 -3.97 5.43
CA VAL A 77 -4.06 -5.04 4.97
C VAL A 77 -4.45 -5.47 3.56
N ALA A 78 -3.48 -5.57 2.67
CA ALA A 78 -3.73 -5.87 1.25
C ALA A 78 -2.77 -6.94 0.73
N ASN A 79 -3.20 -7.70 -0.29
CA ASN A 79 -2.31 -8.50 -1.13
C ASN A 79 -1.36 -7.59 -1.93
N HIS A 80 -0.17 -8.11 -2.30
CA HIS A 80 0.87 -7.34 -2.98
C HIS A 80 1.32 -8.01 -4.28
N GLN A 81 0.59 -7.74 -5.35
CA GLN A 81 0.79 -8.37 -6.66
C GLN A 81 1.74 -7.60 -7.59
N GLY A 82 1.70 -6.27 -7.57
CA GLY A 82 2.42 -5.47 -8.55
C GLY A 82 2.86 -4.09 -8.04
N ALA A 83 3.52 -3.33 -8.92
CA ALA A 83 3.94 -1.97 -8.59
C ALA A 83 2.73 -1.02 -8.45
N PHE A 84 1.65 -1.31 -9.15
CA PHE A 84 0.45 -0.48 -9.20
C PHE A 84 -0.44 -0.59 -7.96
N ASP A 85 -0.21 -1.54 -7.07
CA ASP A 85 -0.90 -1.64 -5.78
C ASP A 85 -0.77 -0.35 -4.97
N ILE A 86 0.43 0.24 -4.97
CA ILE A 86 0.72 1.48 -4.23
C ILE A 86 -0.09 2.64 -4.80
N PHE A 87 -0.09 2.82 -6.13
CA PHE A 87 -0.83 3.91 -6.78
C PHE A 87 -2.33 3.73 -6.64
N LEU A 88 -2.82 2.49 -6.69
CA LEU A 88 -4.23 2.18 -6.55
C LEU A 88 -4.73 2.52 -5.13
N ILE A 89 -4.06 2.05 -4.09
CA ILE A 89 -4.43 2.36 -2.71
C ILE A 89 -4.27 3.86 -2.43
N TYR A 90 -3.10 4.44 -2.74
CA TYR A 90 -2.82 5.83 -2.39
C TYR A 90 -3.77 6.80 -3.09
N GLY A 91 -4.04 6.57 -4.37
CA GLY A 91 -4.91 7.43 -5.16
C GLY A 91 -6.40 7.27 -4.87
N PHE A 92 -6.84 6.06 -4.52
CA PHE A 92 -8.26 5.72 -4.65
C PHE A 92 -8.94 5.15 -3.39
N LEU A 93 -8.20 4.82 -2.33
CA LEU A 93 -8.78 4.41 -1.04
C LEU A 93 -9.61 5.53 -0.39
N CYS A 94 -9.25 6.80 -0.66
CA CYS A 94 -9.93 7.97 -0.13
C CYS A 94 -9.97 8.05 1.41
N ARG A 95 -8.92 7.56 2.07
CA ARG A 95 -8.67 7.68 3.52
C ARG A 95 -7.26 8.20 3.73
N ASN A 96 -7.07 9.09 4.69
CA ASN A 96 -5.74 9.51 5.10
C ASN A 96 -5.10 8.38 5.91
N PHE A 97 -3.88 8.01 5.54
CA PHE A 97 -3.16 6.92 6.17
C PHE A 97 -1.64 7.10 6.08
N LYS A 98 -0.93 6.33 6.88
CA LYS A 98 0.52 6.17 6.75
C LYS A 98 0.85 4.80 6.18
N TRP A 99 1.88 4.74 5.35
CA TRP A 99 2.43 3.47 4.87
C TRP A 99 3.34 2.85 5.91
N MET A 100 3.24 1.53 6.08
CA MET A 100 4.32 0.74 6.66
C MET A 100 5.17 0.16 5.53
N MET A 101 6.44 0.56 5.45
CA MET A 101 7.30 0.26 4.32
C MET A 101 8.69 -0.19 4.72
N LYS A 102 9.42 -0.82 3.77
CA LYS A 102 10.79 -1.26 4.00
C LYS A 102 11.73 -0.06 4.20
N ARG A 103 12.65 -0.16 5.17
CA ARG A 103 13.65 0.88 5.47
C ARG A 103 14.48 1.31 4.26
N GLN A 104 14.79 0.38 3.34
CA GLN A 104 15.57 0.68 2.13
C GLN A 104 14.94 1.77 1.25
N LEU A 105 13.61 1.92 1.27
CA LEU A 105 12.91 2.96 0.52
C LEU A 105 13.27 4.39 0.98
N ARG A 106 13.79 4.55 2.20
CA ARG A 106 14.31 5.82 2.73
C ARG A 106 15.47 6.37 1.91
N GLN A 107 16.22 5.50 1.21
CA GLN A 107 17.38 5.86 0.41
C GLN A 107 17.03 6.30 -1.02
N MET A 108 15.76 6.18 -1.43
CA MET A 108 15.33 6.63 -2.76
C MET A 108 15.44 8.16 -2.87
N PRO A 109 16.11 8.67 -3.91
CA PRO A 109 16.23 10.11 -4.12
C PRO A 109 14.84 10.78 -4.12
N PHE A 110 14.72 11.93 -3.48
CA PHE A 110 13.51 12.74 -3.30
C PHE A 110 12.39 11.99 -2.57
N VAL A 111 11.96 10.83 -3.08
CA VAL A 111 10.83 10.03 -2.55
C VAL A 111 11.08 9.59 -1.11
N GLY A 112 12.29 9.11 -0.78
CA GLY A 112 12.62 8.67 0.58
C GLY A 112 12.49 9.80 1.61
N LYS A 113 12.99 10.99 1.28
CA LYS A 113 12.85 12.19 2.14
C LYS A 113 11.40 12.66 2.25
N ALA A 114 10.63 12.59 1.17
CA ALA A 114 9.21 12.91 1.19
C ALA A 114 8.42 11.94 2.08
N CYS A 115 8.70 10.63 1.99
CA CYS A 115 8.09 9.62 2.86
C CYS A 115 8.46 9.84 4.34
N GLU A 116 9.68 10.28 4.63
CA GLU A 116 10.14 10.63 5.97
C GLU A 116 9.41 11.87 6.50
N ALA A 117 9.35 12.95 5.73
CA ALA A 117 8.62 14.18 6.05
C ALA A 117 7.12 13.94 6.25
N ALA A 118 6.53 13.01 5.48
CA ALA A 118 5.16 12.58 5.63
C ALA A 118 4.92 11.64 6.83
N HIS A 119 5.94 11.35 7.64
CA HIS A 119 5.88 10.42 8.79
C HIS A 119 5.37 9.03 8.44
N HIS A 120 5.78 8.49 7.27
CA HIS A 120 5.56 7.09 6.96
C HIS A 120 6.45 6.20 7.83
N ILE A 121 5.98 4.99 8.15
CA ILE A 121 6.61 4.08 9.10
C ILE A 121 7.60 3.18 8.38
N PHE A 122 8.90 3.37 8.64
CA PHE A 122 9.95 2.54 8.07
C PHE A 122 10.28 1.35 8.98
N VAL A 123 10.00 0.14 8.51
CA VAL A 123 10.29 -1.09 9.26
C VAL A 123 11.77 -1.40 9.22
N ASP A 124 12.40 -1.43 10.39
CA ASP A 124 13.78 -1.88 10.57
C ASP A 124 13.79 -3.26 11.25
N LYS A 125 14.16 -4.29 10.51
CA LYS A 125 14.18 -5.70 10.99
C LYS A 125 15.54 -6.13 11.56
N ARG A 126 16.48 -5.21 11.78
CA ARG A 126 17.84 -5.51 12.24
C ARG A 126 17.91 -5.67 13.76
N GLY A 127 17.12 -6.56 14.32
CA GLY A 127 17.08 -6.90 15.75
C GLY A 127 15.82 -6.44 16.48
N ALA A 128 15.55 -7.08 17.61
CA ALA A 128 14.31 -6.90 18.37
C ALA A 128 14.09 -5.45 18.85
N SER A 129 15.16 -4.75 19.28
CA SER A 129 15.07 -3.34 19.71
C SER A 129 14.63 -2.40 18.60
N LYS A 130 15.07 -2.63 17.36
CA LYS A 130 14.67 -1.82 16.19
C LYS A 130 13.24 -2.10 15.76
N ILE A 131 12.82 -3.35 15.87
CA ILE A 131 11.42 -3.74 15.65
C ILE A 131 10.53 -3.02 16.66
N ARG A 132 10.88 -3.08 17.96
CA ARG A 132 10.14 -2.39 19.03
C ARG A 132 10.05 -0.88 18.78
N ALA A 133 11.15 -0.23 18.45
CA ALA A 133 11.16 1.20 18.11
C ALA A 133 10.26 1.53 16.91
N THR A 134 10.16 0.62 15.92
CA THR A 134 9.21 0.77 14.80
C THR A 134 7.76 0.75 15.27
N TYR A 135 7.41 -0.16 16.19
CA TYR A 135 6.05 -0.23 16.77
C TYR A 135 5.72 1.01 17.62
N ASP A 136 6.65 1.46 18.46
CA ASP A 136 6.48 2.66 19.28
C ASP A 136 6.26 3.91 18.40
N SER A 137 7.03 4.05 17.32
CA SER A 137 6.85 5.11 16.33
C SER A 137 5.51 5.00 15.61
N ALA A 138 5.10 3.79 15.25
CA ALA A 138 3.81 3.53 14.62
C ALA A 138 2.65 3.93 15.54
N ARG A 139 2.71 3.52 16.82
CA ARG A 139 1.71 3.87 17.84
C ARG A 139 1.57 5.39 17.97
N GLN A 140 2.67 6.13 18.09
CA GLN A 140 2.65 7.59 18.16
C GLN A 140 2.05 8.23 16.90
N THR A 141 2.41 7.73 15.72
CA THR A 141 1.92 8.24 14.43
C THR A 141 0.43 7.99 14.23
N LEU A 142 -0.09 6.87 14.75
CA LEU A 142 -1.48 6.46 14.60
C LEU A 142 -2.41 7.01 15.70
N GLN A 143 -1.86 7.61 16.75
CA GLN A 143 -2.64 8.39 17.72
C GLN A 143 -3.30 9.58 17.02
N GLY A 144 -4.56 9.87 17.36
CA GLY A 144 -5.28 11.01 16.79
C GLY A 144 -6.02 10.76 15.48
N GLY A 145 -6.37 9.51 15.19
CA GLY A 145 -7.30 9.19 14.09
C GLY A 145 -6.63 8.90 12.75
N MET A 146 -5.33 8.57 12.73
CA MET A 146 -4.62 8.17 11.52
C MET A 146 -4.77 6.67 11.27
N SER A 147 -4.96 6.29 10.02
CA SER A 147 -4.97 4.89 9.58
C SER A 147 -3.59 4.43 9.12
N LEU A 148 -3.40 3.11 9.03
CA LEU A 148 -2.20 2.47 8.53
C LEU A 148 -2.53 1.61 7.31
N VAL A 149 -1.64 1.55 6.32
CA VAL A 149 -1.69 0.58 5.22
C VAL A 149 -0.43 -0.28 5.24
N VAL A 150 -0.64 -1.58 5.19
CA VAL A 150 0.44 -2.59 5.21
C VAL A 150 0.19 -3.64 4.14
N PHE A 151 1.27 -4.08 3.49
CA PHE A 151 1.30 -5.33 2.73
C PHE A 151 1.90 -6.43 3.61
N PRO A 152 1.08 -7.29 4.26
CA PRO A 152 1.58 -8.25 5.24
C PRO A 152 2.47 -9.34 4.64
N GLU A 153 2.40 -9.58 3.34
CA GLU A 153 3.35 -10.44 2.61
C GLU A 153 4.80 -9.93 2.71
N GLY A 154 4.97 -8.61 2.85
CA GLY A 154 6.26 -7.94 2.99
C GLY A 154 7.06 -7.78 1.69
N ALA A 155 6.62 -8.37 0.60
CA ALA A 155 7.17 -8.20 -0.75
C ALA A 155 6.11 -8.54 -1.80
N ARG A 156 6.25 -8.00 -3.01
CA ARG A 156 5.42 -8.38 -4.16
C ARG A 156 5.68 -9.84 -4.54
N THR A 157 4.63 -10.54 -4.91
CA THR A 157 4.73 -11.89 -5.48
C THR A 157 5.35 -11.90 -6.88
N PHE A 158 5.96 -13.03 -7.28
CA PHE A 158 6.41 -13.27 -8.65
C PHE A 158 5.38 -14.04 -9.48
N THR A 159 4.39 -14.65 -8.84
CA THR A 159 3.42 -15.55 -9.47
C THR A 159 2.04 -14.91 -9.66
N GLY A 160 1.77 -13.78 -9.01
CA GLY A 160 0.44 -13.18 -8.91
C GLY A 160 -0.42 -13.76 -7.78
N HIS A 161 -0.07 -14.95 -7.27
CA HIS A 161 -0.75 -15.56 -6.13
C HIS A 161 -0.31 -14.90 -4.82
N MET A 162 -1.22 -14.87 -3.85
CA MET A 162 -0.96 -14.26 -2.55
C MET A 162 -0.03 -15.14 -1.71
N GLY A 163 1.01 -14.53 -1.16
CA GLY A 163 1.92 -15.18 -0.22
C GLY A 163 1.37 -15.23 1.20
N VAL A 164 2.13 -15.83 2.10
CA VAL A 164 1.77 -15.92 3.52
C VAL A 164 1.79 -14.53 4.17
N PHE A 165 0.79 -14.24 4.98
CA PHE A 165 0.75 -13.01 5.77
C PHE A 165 1.68 -13.10 6.99
N LYS A 166 2.37 -12.02 7.28
CA LYS A 166 3.28 -11.89 8.43
C LYS A 166 2.56 -11.17 9.56
N ARG A 167 2.72 -11.66 10.78
CA ARG A 167 2.01 -11.20 11.98
C ARG A 167 2.21 -9.72 12.33
N GLY A 168 3.25 -9.07 11.80
CA GLY A 168 3.63 -7.71 12.21
C GLY A 168 2.52 -6.67 12.14
N ALA A 169 1.69 -6.68 11.08
CA ALA A 169 0.56 -5.75 10.94
C ALA A 169 -0.52 -6.02 11.99
N PHE A 170 -0.79 -7.29 12.27
CA PHE A 170 -1.85 -7.73 13.19
C PHE A 170 -1.43 -7.53 14.64
N MET A 171 -0.14 -7.71 14.97
CA MET A 171 0.42 -7.35 16.28
C MET A 171 0.26 -5.86 16.56
N LEU A 172 0.48 -5.01 15.55
CA LEU A 172 0.27 -3.58 15.71
C LEU A 172 -1.21 -3.25 15.87
N ALA A 173 -2.10 -3.87 15.08
CA ALA A 173 -3.54 -3.69 15.21
C ALA A 173 -4.05 -4.08 16.60
N ASP A 174 -3.58 -5.21 17.14
CA ASP A 174 -3.87 -5.68 18.49
C ASP A 174 -3.39 -4.69 19.57
N ASP A 175 -2.16 -4.18 19.40
CA ASP A 175 -1.53 -3.28 20.37
C ASP A 175 -2.25 -1.92 20.49
N ILE A 176 -2.74 -1.39 19.36
CA ILE A 176 -3.46 -0.11 19.29
C ILE A 176 -4.99 -0.27 19.25
N GLU A 177 -5.48 -1.50 19.37
CA GLU A 177 -6.91 -1.86 19.43
C GLU A 177 -7.72 -1.32 18.24
N LEU A 178 -7.13 -1.33 17.04
CA LEU A 178 -7.80 -0.89 15.81
C LEU A 178 -8.34 -2.09 15.01
N PRO A 179 -9.55 -1.93 14.42
CA PRO A 179 -10.06 -2.93 13.49
C PRO A 179 -9.20 -3.02 12.24
N VAL A 180 -9.10 -4.24 11.71
CA VAL A 180 -8.38 -4.52 10.47
C VAL A 180 -9.36 -4.50 9.30
N VAL A 181 -9.01 -3.79 8.23
CA VAL A 181 -9.80 -3.77 7.00
C VAL A 181 -9.01 -4.50 5.90
N PRO A 182 -9.46 -5.68 5.47
CA PRO A 182 -8.89 -6.34 4.32
C PRO A 182 -9.17 -5.56 3.04
N LEU A 183 -8.16 -5.44 2.19
CA LEU A 183 -8.24 -4.87 0.85
C LEU A 183 -7.84 -5.94 -0.15
N THR A 184 -8.64 -6.17 -1.18
CA THR A 184 -8.24 -7.01 -2.31
C THR A 184 -7.91 -6.15 -3.52
N ILE A 185 -6.72 -6.37 -4.07
CA ILE A 185 -6.24 -5.73 -5.29
C ILE A 185 -6.23 -6.76 -6.41
N ASN A 186 -6.88 -6.44 -7.53
CA ASN A 186 -6.86 -7.22 -8.75
C ASN A 186 -6.36 -6.40 -9.93
N GLY A 187 -5.73 -7.07 -10.91
CA GLY A 187 -5.23 -6.47 -12.15
C GLY A 187 -3.83 -5.87 -12.06
N SER A 188 -3.28 -5.62 -10.88
CA SER A 188 -1.96 -5.00 -10.73
C SER A 188 -0.83 -5.89 -11.23
N PHE A 189 -0.95 -7.21 -11.09
CA PHE A 189 -0.01 -8.17 -11.66
C PHE A 189 -0.04 -8.14 -13.19
N ASP A 190 -1.23 -8.07 -13.78
CA ASP A 190 -1.40 -8.01 -15.23
C ASP A 190 -0.89 -6.68 -15.80
N VAL A 191 -0.99 -5.58 -15.06
CA VAL A 191 -0.47 -4.26 -15.44
C VAL A 191 1.05 -4.23 -15.42
N MET A 192 1.67 -4.65 -14.31
CA MET A 192 3.13 -4.64 -14.16
C MET A 192 3.58 -5.62 -13.07
N PRO A 193 3.80 -6.89 -13.43
CA PRO A 193 4.26 -7.92 -12.50
C PRO A 193 5.64 -7.60 -11.93
N ARG A 194 5.97 -8.21 -10.81
CA ARG A 194 7.35 -8.27 -10.35
C ARG A 194 8.13 -9.23 -11.22
N THR A 195 9.16 -8.73 -11.89
CA THR A 195 10.08 -9.53 -12.71
C THR A 195 11.51 -9.07 -12.49
N ARG A 196 12.50 -9.87 -12.94
CA ARG A 196 13.91 -9.47 -12.92
C ARG A 196 14.22 -8.47 -14.02
N ASP A 197 13.49 -8.54 -15.13
CA ASP A 197 13.66 -7.66 -16.28
C ASP A 197 12.74 -6.44 -16.19
N MET A 198 13.15 -5.37 -16.87
CA MET A 198 12.30 -4.19 -17.04
C MET A 198 11.09 -4.54 -17.93
N LYS A 199 9.90 -4.30 -17.44
CA LYS A 199 8.64 -4.50 -18.16
C LYS A 199 7.95 -3.18 -18.46
N TRP A 200 7.28 -3.13 -19.60
CA TRP A 200 6.37 -2.06 -19.96
C TRP A 200 5.05 -2.25 -19.21
N VAL A 201 4.42 -1.12 -18.91
CA VAL A 201 3.03 -1.15 -18.40
C VAL A 201 2.13 -1.73 -19.47
N VAL A 202 1.37 -2.75 -19.10
CA VAL A 202 0.33 -3.34 -19.95
C VAL A 202 -1.00 -2.71 -19.56
N TRP A 203 -1.77 -2.27 -20.54
CA TRP A 203 -3.09 -1.74 -20.28
C TRP A 203 -4.01 -2.85 -19.76
N HIS A 204 -4.49 -2.70 -18.53
CA HIS A 204 -5.41 -3.62 -17.87
C HIS A 204 -6.19 -2.85 -16.79
N PRO A 205 -7.49 -3.18 -16.56
CA PRO A 205 -8.25 -2.60 -15.46
C PRO A 205 -7.67 -2.96 -14.09
N LEU A 206 -7.75 -1.99 -13.18
CA LEU A 206 -7.39 -2.14 -11.77
C LEU A 206 -8.65 -2.15 -10.92
N ARG A 207 -8.75 -3.06 -9.96
CA ARG A 207 -9.86 -3.12 -9.01
C ARG A 207 -9.34 -3.11 -7.58
N LEU A 208 -9.93 -2.26 -6.76
CA LEU A 208 -9.72 -2.21 -5.31
C LEU A 208 -11.04 -2.55 -4.63
N THR A 209 -11.08 -3.66 -3.90
CA THR A 209 -12.22 -4.04 -3.06
C THR A 209 -11.89 -3.79 -1.60
N ILE A 210 -12.70 -2.97 -0.95
CA ILE A 210 -12.59 -2.65 0.48
C ILE A 210 -13.60 -3.53 1.21
N HIS A 211 -13.12 -4.49 1.97
CA HIS A 211 -14.00 -5.41 2.69
C HIS A 211 -14.49 -4.81 4.01
N LYS A 212 -15.42 -5.50 4.66
CA LYS A 212 -15.92 -5.11 5.99
C LYS A 212 -14.79 -5.18 7.02
N PRO A 213 -14.75 -4.23 7.97
CA PRO A 213 -13.78 -4.27 9.06
C PRO A 213 -13.93 -5.53 9.91
N ILE A 214 -12.82 -6.19 10.21
CA ILE A 214 -12.71 -7.28 11.16
C ILE A 214 -12.42 -6.65 12.52
N GLN A 215 -13.33 -6.83 13.46
CA GLN A 215 -13.19 -6.30 14.81
C GLN A 215 -12.29 -7.22 15.65
N PRO A 216 -11.45 -6.66 16.55
CA PRO A 216 -10.74 -7.46 17.53
C PRO A 216 -11.69 -8.29 18.39
N ILE A 217 -11.32 -9.53 18.69
CA ILE A 217 -12.07 -10.43 19.60
C ILE A 217 -11.56 -10.38 21.04
N GLY A 218 -10.53 -9.58 21.30
CA GLY A 218 -9.85 -9.45 22.56
C GLY A 218 -8.48 -8.85 22.36
N LYS A 219 -7.49 -9.28 23.15
CA LYS A 219 -6.09 -8.83 23.06
C LYS A 219 -5.13 -10.01 23.21
N GLY A 220 -3.99 -9.96 22.51
CA GLY A 220 -2.92 -10.94 22.61
C GLY A 220 -2.93 -11.98 21.47
N ALA A 221 -2.30 -13.13 21.73
CA ALA A 221 -1.94 -14.10 20.69
C ALA A 221 -3.13 -14.63 19.89
N ASP A 222 -4.25 -14.90 20.54
CA ASP A 222 -5.46 -15.45 19.90
C ASP A 222 -6.12 -14.40 19.00
N ASN A 223 -6.19 -13.14 19.44
CA ASN A 223 -6.70 -12.05 18.62
C ASN A 223 -5.81 -11.80 17.40
N ILE A 224 -4.48 -11.77 17.59
CA ILE A 224 -3.53 -11.60 16.49
C ILE A 224 -3.70 -12.69 15.43
N LYS A 225 -3.81 -13.95 15.87
CA LYS A 225 -4.04 -15.09 14.99
C LYS A 225 -5.37 -14.99 14.25
N TYR A 226 -6.44 -14.66 14.97
CA TYR A 226 -7.78 -14.46 14.39
C TYR A 226 -7.76 -13.36 13.32
N LEU A 227 -7.20 -12.18 13.61
CA LEU A 227 -7.12 -11.08 12.66
C LEU A 227 -6.32 -11.45 11.41
N GLU A 228 -5.20 -12.20 11.57
CA GLU A 228 -4.37 -12.69 10.46
C GLU A 228 -5.13 -13.65 9.56
N GLU A 229 -5.71 -14.72 10.15
CA GLU A 229 -6.39 -15.78 9.41
C GLU A 229 -7.64 -15.27 8.69
N GLU A 230 -8.48 -14.48 9.38
CA GLU A 230 -9.69 -13.93 8.77
C GLU A 230 -9.35 -12.91 7.67
N SER A 231 -8.34 -12.06 7.87
CA SER A 231 -7.88 -11.13 6.83
C SER A 231 -7.37 -11.88 5.61
N TYR A 232 -6.59 -12.95 5.80
CA TYR A 232 -6.08 -13.78 4.71
C TYR A 232 -7.22 -14.41 3.89
N LYS A 233 -8.18 -15.04 4.57
CA LYS A 233 -9.36 -15.65 3.92
C LYS A 233 -10.16 -14.64 3.11
N VAL A 234 -10.44 -13.47 3.71
CA VAL A 234 -11.23 -12.43 3.06
C VAL A 234 -10.50 -11.85 1.85
N VAL A 235 -9.21 -11.55 1.94
CA VAL A 235 -8.43 -11.06 0.79
C VAL A 235 -8.38 -12.12 -0.31
N MET A 236 -8.11 -13.38 0.04
CA MET A 236 -8.06 -14.51 -0.90
C MET A 236 -9.38 -14.67 -1.65
N SER A 237 -10.51 -14.59 -0.96
CA SER A 237 -11.84 -14.76 -1.57
C SER A 237 -12.19 -13.66 -2.58
N GLY A 238 -11.57 -12.48 -2.47
CA GLY A 238 -11.78 -11.36 -3.39
C GLY A 238 -10.84 -11.37 -4.61
N LEU A 239 -9.85 -12.25 -4.67
CA LEU A 239 -8.96 -12.39 -5.82
C LEU A 239 -9.68 -13.00 -7.02
N GLU A 240 -9.22 -12.65 -8.22
CA GLU A 240 -9.62 -13.34 -9.44
C GLU A 240 -9.23 -14.83 -9.35
N GLU A 241 -10.08 -15.73 -9.85
CA GLU A 241 -9.91 -17.19 -9.76
C GLU A 241 -8.52 -17.66 -10.18
N LYS A 242 -7.95 -17.06 -11.24
CA LYS A 242 -6.60 -17.38 -11.73
C LYS A 242 -5.48 -17.09 -10.73
N TYR A 243 -5.73 -16.30 -9.69
CA TYR A 243 -4.77 -15.94 -8.64
C TYR A 243 -5.16 -16.45 -7.25
N GLN A 244 -6.26 -17.21 -7.15
CA GLN A 244 -6.63 -17.89 -5.91
C GLN A 244 -5.74 -19.11 -5.66
N GLY A 245 -5.65 -19.50 -4.40
CA GLY A 245 -4.78 -20.57 -3.96
C GLY A 245 -3.35 -20.12 -3.67
N PHE A 246 -2.62 -20.96 -2.96
CA PHE A 246 -1.22 -20.72 -2.62
C PHE A 246 -0.31 -21.34 -3.70
N VAL A 247 0.60 -20.54 -4.20
CA VAL A 247 1.70 -21.01 -5.07
C VAL A 247 3.02 -20.56 -4.44
N GLU A 248 3.93 -21.50 -4.24
CA GLU A 248 5.23 -21.20 -3.68
C GLU A 248 5.96 -20.17 -4.53
N ASN A 249 6.46 -19.14 -3.88
CA ASN A 249 7.14 -18.05 -4.56
C ASN A 249 8.63 -18.39 -4.64
N PRO A 250 9.18 -18.66 -5.82
CA PRO A 250 10.52 -19.24 -5.98
C PRO A 250 11.67 -18.36 -5.46
N ASP A 251 11.39 -17.12 -5.08
CA ASP A 251 12.39 -16.13 -4.67
C ASP A 251 12.05 -15.42 -3.32
N GLN A 252 11.27 -16.05 -2.45
CA GLN A 252 11.00 -15.56 -1.08
C GLN A 252 11.82 -16.27 -0.02
#